data_8de1561b8c819f6008e16ce44288c0eb
#
_entry.id   8de1561b8c819f6008e16ce44288c0eb
#
_cell.length_a   1.000
_cell.length_b   1.000
_cell.length_c   1.000
_cell.angle_alpha   90.00
_cell.angle_beta   90.00
_cell.angle_gamma   90.00
#
_symmetry.space_group_name_H-M   'P 1'
#
loop_
_entity.id
_entity.type
_entity.pdbx_description
1 polymer ?
#
loop_
_entity_poly.entity_id
_entity_poly.type
_entity_poly.pdbx_seq_one_letter_code
_entity_poly.pdbx_strand_id
1 'polypeptide(L)'
;MTAIMDLEQLSTMTGADADLAVEALGIFRQSTDLWGRMLDPSQPAEHWADAAHAIKGAGRSVGLMALGDACEEAERLGRSGLATQAQAAVALAAVKDRLGEAVEVIAHVEHQLMMKRTFEGVRLA
;
A
#
# COMPACT_ATOMS: atom_id res chain seq x y z
N MET A 1 -2.87 11.87 -12.40
CA MET A 1 -2.88 10.43 -12.01
C MET A 1 -1.80 10.18 -10.98
N THR A 2 -2.14 9.52 -9.89
CA THR A 2 -1.17 9.20 -8.84
C THR A 2 -0.28 8.03 -9.26
N ALA A 3 1.03 8.18 -9.13
CA ALA A 3 1.97 7.08 -9.40
C ALA A 3 1.78 5.95 -8.40
N ILE A 4 2.10 4.72 -8.79
CA ILE A 4 2.00 3.55 -7.90
C ILE A 4 2.93 3.72 -6.71
N MET A 5 4.18 4.13 -6.96
CA MET A 5 5.16 4.40 -5.91
C MET A 5 5.90 5.71 -6.17
N ASP A 6 6.11 6.47 -5.10
CA ASP A 6 6.97 7.66 -5.10
C ASP A 6 8.34 7.24 -4.53
N LEU A 7 9.32 7.06 -5.41
CA LEU A 7 10.66 6.64 -5.02
C LEU A 7 11.38 7.70 -4.17
N GLU A 8 11.08 8.97 -4.39
CA GLU A 8 11.64 10.05 -3.58
C GLU A 8 11.15 9.97 -2.13
N GLN A 9 9.85 9.66 -1.93
CA GLN A 9 9.29 9.45 -0.60
C GLN A 9 9.95 8.26 0.09
N LEU A 10 10.11 7.14 -0.62
CA LEU A 10 10.78 5.97 -0.09
C LEU A 10 12.23 6.30 0.32
N SER A 11 12.95 7.01 -0.54
CA SER A 11 14.32 7.42 -0.25
C SER A 11 14.39 8.33 0.98
N THR A 12 13.50 9.32 1.07
CA THR A 12 13.42 10.24 2.20
C THR A 12 13.18 9.50 3.51
N MET A 13 12.20 8.59 3.51
CA MET A 13 11.81 7.85 4.72
C MET A 13 12.89 6.88 5.21
N THR A 14 13.76 6.45 4.32
CA THR A 14 14.84 5.49 4.63
C THR A 14 16.23 6.14 4.67
N GLY A 15 16.29 7.45 4.61
CA GLY A 15 17.56 8.18 4.63
C GLY A 15 18.46 7.86 3.46
N ALA A 16 17.89 7.57 2.30
CA ALA A 16 18.57 7.13 1.08
C ALA A 16 19.39 5.84 1.27
N ASP A 17 19.11 5.08 2.32
CA ASP A 17 19.75 3.80 2.61
C ASP A 17 19.02 2.67 1.88
N ALA A 18 19.66 2.10 0.86
CA ALA A 18 19.07 1.05 0.04
C ALA A 18 18.74 -0.22 0.84
N ASP A 19 19.62 -0.61 1.77
CA ASP A 19 19.39 -1.80 2.60
C ASP A 19 18.19 -1.62 3.53
N LEU A 20 18.04 -0.44 4.12
CA LEU A 20 16.89 -0.10 4.95
C LEU A 20 15.60 -0.06 4.13
N ALA A 21 15.66 0.46 2.90
CA ALA A 21 14.52 0.47 1.99
C ALA A 21 14.07 -0.95 1.63
N VAL A 22 15.00 -1.86 1.33
CA VAL A 22 14.70 -3.27 1.07
C VAL A 22 14.01 -3.91 2.27
N GLU A 23 14.51 -3.65 3.47
CA GLU A 23 13.90 -4.15 4.71
C GLU A 23 12.48 -3.63 4.89
N ALA A 24 12.26 -2.32 4.72
CA ALA A 24 10.94 -1.72 4.85
C ALA A 24 9.93 -2.27 3.83
N LEU A 25 10.35 -2.41 2.57
CA LEU A 25 9.52 -2.99 1.52
C LEU A 25 9.20 -4.45 1.78
N GLY A 26 10.15 -5.21 2.32
CA GLY A 26 9.96 -6.61 2.69
C GLY A 26 8.93 -6.79 3.79
N ILE A 27 8.97 -5.94 4.81
CA ILE A 27 8.01 -5.94 5.90
C ILE A 27 6.60 -5.63 5.35
N PHE A 28 6.48 -4.62 4.49
CA PHE A 28 5.21 -4.30 3.84
C PHE A 28 4.68 -5.51 3.07
N ARG A 29 5.51 -6.11 2.22
CA ARG A 29 5.13 -7.25 1.38
C ARG A 29 4.66 -8.45 2.22
N GLN A 30 5.31 -8.72 3.35
CA GLN A 30 4.93 -9.81 4.26
C GLN A 30 3.55 -9.60 4.90
N SER A 31 3.10 -8.36 5.01
CA SER A 31 1.82 -8.02 5.64
C SER A 31 0.63 -8.11 4.68
N THR A 32 0.89 -8.18 3.37
CA THR A 32 -0.18 -8.03 2.35
C THR A 32 -1.22 -9.15 2.38
N ASP A 33 -0.83 -10.39 2.68
CA ASP A 33 -1.78 -11.50 2.74
C ASP A 33 -2.76 -11.33 3.90
N LEU A 34 -2.27 -10.95 5.07
CA LEU A 34 -3.11 -10.69 6.22
C LEU A 34 -4.07 -9.53 5.94
N TRP A 35 -3.55 -8.43 5.42
CA TRP A 35 -4.37 -7.27 5.09
C TRP A 35 -5.45 -7.60 4.06
N GLY A 36 -5.11 -8.40 3.04
CA GLY A 36 -6.08 -8.82 2.02
C GLY A 36 -7.26 -9.57 2.63
N ARG A 37 -7.00 -10.42 3.63
CA ARG A 37 -8.07 -11.15 4.34
C ARG A 37 -8.92 -10.24 5.22
N MET A 38 -8.36 -9.14 5.72
CA MET A 38 -9.08 -8.18 6.56
C MET A 38 -9.98 -7.25 5.74
N LEU A 39 -9.76 -7.13 4.44
CA LEU A 39 -10.53 -6.30 3.53
C LEU A 39 -11.74 -7.07 3.00
N ASP A 40 -12.58 -7.54 3.92
CA ASP A 40 -13.77 -8.36 3.62
C ASP A 40 -15.03 -7.53 3.82
N PRO A 41 -15.77 -7.23 2.72
CA PRO A 41 -16.98 -6.40 2.82
C PRO A 41 -18.13 -7.08 3.57
N SER A 42 -18.06 -8.39 3.82
CA SER A 42 -19.06 -9.11 4.62
C SER A 42 -18.88 -8.89 6.12
N GLN A 43 -17.72 -8.41 6.55
CA GLN A 43 -17.44 -8.09 7.95
C GLN A 43 -17.98 -6.71 8.31
N PRO A 44 -18.14 -6.40 9.62
CA PRO A 44 -18.54 -5.06 10.03
C PRO A 44 -17.61 -3.99 9.46
N ALA A 45 -18.19 -2.86 9.05
CA ALA A 45 -17.44 -1.79 8.39
C ALA A 45 -16.26 -1.29 9.22
N GLU A 46 -16.37 -1.29 10.53
CA GLU A 46 -15.29 -0.90 11.42
C GLU A 46 -14.03 -1.76 11.23
N HIS A 47 -14.20 -3.06 11.00
CA HIS A 47 -13.08 -3.98 10.82
C HIS A 47 -12.28 -3.67 9.55
N TRP A 48 -12.95 -3.54 8.40
CA TRP A 48 -12.22 -3.25 7.17
C TRP A 48 -11.79 -1.79 7.08
N ALA A 49 -12.49 -0.86 7.77
CA ALA A 49 -12.03 0.52 7.86
C ALA A 49 -10.73 0.62 8.68
N ASP A 50 -10.61 -0.14 9.77
CA ASP A 50 -9.38 -0.20 10.55
C ASP A 50 -8.22 -0.79 9.72
N ALA A 51 -8.50 -1.84 8.95
CA ALA A 51 -7.51 -2.42 8.05
C ALA A 51 -7.05 -1.40 7.01
N ALA A 52 -8.00 -0.69 6.36
CA ALA A 52 -7.68 0.35 5.39
C ALA A 52 -6.82 1.46 6.01
N HIS A 53 -7.11 1.84 7.25
CA HIS A 53 -6.31 2.83 7.96
C HIS A 53 -4.86 2.37 8.16
N ALA A 54 -4.66 1.12 8.59
CA ALA A 54 -3.34 0.56 8.78
C ALA A 54 -2.54 0.48 7.46
N ILE A 55 -3.19 0.00 6.40
CA ILE A 55 -2.58 -0.10 5.07
C ILE A 55 -2.22 1.29 4.54
N LYS A 56 -3.09 2.28 4.73
CA LYS A 56 -2.85 3.66 4.33
C LYS A 56 -1.55 4.20 4.92
N GLY A 57 -1.39 4.07 6.23
CA GLY A 57 -0.19 4.54 6.93
C GLY A 57 1.07 3.81 6.47
N ALA A 58 1.03 2.49 6.43
CA ALA A 58 2.16 1.67 6.00
C ALA A 58 2.51 1.93 4.53
N GLY A 59 1.51 2.02 3.65
CA GLY A 59 1.73 2.24 2.22
C GLY A 59 2.34 3.62 1.95
N ARG A 60 1.77 4.66 2.52
CA ARG A 60 2.28 6.03 2.33
C ARG A 60 3.70 6.20 2.85
N SER A 61 4.06 5.49 3.92
CA SER A 61 5.42 5.58 4.47
C SER A 61 6.48 5.03 3.51
N VAL A 62 6.12 4.09 2.64
CA VAL A 62 7.03 3.55 1.62
C VAL A 62 6.75 4.10 0.22
N GLY A 63 5.98 5.17 0.12
CA GLY A 63 5.73 5.88 -1.14
C GLY A 63 4.60 5.33 -2.00
N LEU A 64 3.78 4.43 -1.48
CA LEU A 64 2.66 3.84 -2.23
C LEU A 64 1.43 4.76 -2.16
N MET A 65 1.49 5.86 -2.91
CA MET A 65 0.51 6.94 -2.81
C MET A 65 -0.87 6.56 -3.37
N ALA A 66 -0.93 5.87 -4.50
CA ALA A 66 -2.20 5.44 -5.08
C ALA A 66 -2.94 4.46 -4.16
N LEU A 67 -2.21 3.55 -3.53
CA LEU A 67 -2.77 2.64 -2.52
C LEU A 67 -3.30 3.44 -1.32
N GLY A 68 -2.52 4.41 -0.85
CA GLY A 68 -2.94 5.27 0.27
C GLY A 68 -4.23 6.00 -0.03
N ASP A 69 -4.41 6.52 -1.24
CA ASP A 69 -5.62 7.23 -1.65
C ASP A 69 -6.83 6.29 -1.69
N ALA A 70 -6.67 5.08 -2.22
CA ALA A 70 -7.75 4.08 -2.22
C ALA A 70 -8.15 3.68 -0.80
N CYS A 71 -7.18 3.52 0.09
CA CYS A 71 -7.43 3.19 1.50
C CYS A 71 -8.14 4.33 2.22
N GLU A 72 -7.78 5.57 1.94
CA GLU A 72 -8.43 6.74 2.54
C GLU A 72 -9.91 6.80 2.17
N GLU A 73 -10.23 6.54 0.91
CA GLU A 73 -11.63 6.50 0.44
C GLU A 73 -12.40 5.35 1.12
N ALA A 74 -11.81 4.17 1.20
CA ALA A 74 -12.44 3.02 1.87
C ALA A 74 -12.66 3.30 3.37
N GLU A 75 -11.68 3.87 4.03
CA GLU A 75 -11.77 4.22 5.44
C GLU A 75 -12.89 5.24 5.67
N ARG A 76 -12.94 6.29 4.86
CA ARG A 76 -13.96 7.32 4.94
C ARG A 76 -15.35 6.72 4.79
N LEU A 77 -15.55 5.84 3.83
CA LEU A 77 -16.81 5.15 3.59
C LEU A 77 -17.21 4.28 4.79
N GLY A 78 -16.28 3.51 5.32
CA GLY A 78 -16.53 2.65 6.48
C GLY A 78 -16.86 3.44 7.74
N ARG A 79 -16.16 4.55 7.98
CA ARG A 79 -16.42 5.41 9.15
C ARG A 79 -17.74 6.16 9.06
N SER A 80 -18.32 6.31 7.86
CA SER A 80 -19.59 7.00 7.68
C SER A 80 -20.76 6.26 8.34
N GLY A 81 -20.67 4.95 8.50
CA GLY A 81 -21.76 4.12 9.00
C GLY A 81 -22.91 3.95 8.01
N LEU A 82 -22.77 4.45 6.79
CA LEU A 82 -23.83 4.49 5.78
C LEU A 82 -23.51 3.66 4.53
N ALA A 83 -22.40 2.91 4.56
CA ALA A 83 -21.96 2.12 3.40
C ALA A 83 -22.92 0.97 3.12
N THR A 84 -23.39 0.87 1.88
CA THR A 84 -24.09 -0.32 1.42
C THR A 84 -23.08 -1.44 1.17
N GLN A 85 -23.57 -2.68 1.12
CA GLN A 85 -22.72 -3.83 0.81
C GLN A 85 -22.03 -3.66 -0.55
N ALA A 86 -22.76 -3.15 -1.55
CA ALA A 86 -22.20 -2.89 -2.88
C ALA A 86 -21.10 -1.82 -2.84
N GLN A 87 -21.32 -0.73 -2.12
CA GLN A 87 -20.33 0.33 -1.98
C GLN A 87 -19.07 -0.19 -1.28
N ALA A 88 -19.23 -0.98 -0.23
CA ALA A 88 -18.11 -1.60 0.48
C ALA A 88 -17.32 -2.52 -0.46
N ALA A 89 -18.01 -3.37 -1.22
CA ALA A 89 -17.36 -4.30 -2.15
C ALA A 89 -16.52 -3.54 -3.19
N VAL A 90 -17.06 -2.46 -3.76
CA VAL A 90 -16.35 -1.65 -4.77
C VAL A 90 -15.12 -0.97 -4.14
N ALA A 91 -15.28 -0.35 -2.99
CA ALA A 91 -14.17 0.36 -2.32
C ALA A 91 -13.05 -0.59 -1.93
N LEU A 92 -13.37 -1.77 -1.39
CA LEU A 92 -12.38 -2.75 -0.98
C LEU A 92 -11.72 -3.44 -2.18
N ALA A 93 -12.46 -3.65 -3.28
CA ALA A 93 -11.87 -4.14 -4.53
C ALA A 93 -10.81 -3.16 -5.05
N ALA A 94 -11.08 -1.86 -4.98
CA ALA A 94 -10.12 -0.82 -5.39
C ALA A 94 -8.85 -0.89 -4.54
N VAL A 95 -8.97 -1.06 -3.22
CA VAL A 95 -7.81 -1.22 -2.32
C VAL A 95 -7.01 -2.46 -2.71
N LYS A 96 -7.69 -3.60 -2.93
CA LYS A 96 -7.03 -4.86 -3.30
C LYS A 96 -6.30 -4.75 -4.64
N ASP A 97 -6.88 -4.06 -5.61
CA ASP A 97 -6.23 -3.83 -6.91
C ASP A 97 -4.96 -3.01 -6.76
N ARG A 98 -5.00 -1.92 -5.97
CA ARG A 98 -3.82 -1.11 -5.68
C ARG A 98 -2.77 -1.90 -4.90
N LEU A 99 -3.21 -2.76 -3.99
CA LEU A 99 -2.32 -3.61 -3.21
C LEU A 99 -1.58 -4.62 -4.12
N GLY A 100 -2.28 -5.23 -5.08
CA GLY A 100 -1.68 -6.12 -6.06
C GLY A 100 -0.64 -5.43 -6.93
N GLU A 101 -0.95 -4.23 -7.43
CA GLU A 101 0.01 -3.42 -8.19
C GLU A 101 1.23 -3.07 -7.33
N ALA A 102 1.01 -2.73 -6.06
CA ALA A 102 2.06 -2.38 -5.13
C ALA A 102 3.04 -3.55 -4.92
N VAL A 103 2.53 -4.76 -4.77
CA VAL A 103 3.37 -5.95 -4.59
C VAL A 103 4.30 -6.16 -5.79
N GLU A 104 3.80 -5.97 -7.02
CA GLU A 104 4.60 -6.11 -8.23
C GLU A 104 5.69 -5.04 -8.30
N VAL A 105 5.34 -3.77 -8.03
CA VAL A 105 6.30 -2.67 -8.04
C VAL A 105 7.35 -2.85 -6.94
N ILE A 106 6.93 -3.29 -5.75
CA ILE A 106 7.84 -3.56 -4.64
C ILE A 106 8.88 -4.59 -5.04
N ALA A 107 8.46 -5.70 -5.66
CA ALA A 107 9.39 -6.74 -6.08
C ALA A 107 10.44 -6.20 -7.06
N HIS A 108 10.00 -5.37 -8.01
CA HIS A 108 10.87 -4.76 -9.01
C HIS A 108 11.86 -3.77 -8.36
N VAL A 109 11.40 -2.93 -7.45
CA VAL A 109 12.24 -1.94 -6.76
C VAL A 109 13.20 -2.63 -5.79
N GLU A 110 12.72 -3.62 -5.01
CA GLU A 110 13.58 -4.41 -4.13
C GLU A 110 14.74 -5.02 -4.88
N HIS A 111 14.47 -5.64 -6.03
CA HIS A 111 15.51 -6.27 -6.84
C HIS A 111 16.59 -5.26 -7.25
N GLN A 112 16.18 -4.10 -7.76
CA GLN A 112 17.12 -3.05 -8.18
C GLN A 112 17.96 -2.53 -7.01
N LEU A 113 17.33 -2.28 -5.86
CA LEU A 113 18.03 -1.79 -4.67
C LEU A 113 19.03 -2.82 -4.14
N MET A 114 18.66 -4.09 -4.18
CA MET A 114 19.56 -5.18 -3.77
C MET A 114 20.77 -5.30 -4.71
N MET A 115 20.56 -5.14 -6.01
CA MET A 115 21.64 -5.28 -7.00
C MET A 115 22.53 -4.05 -7.05
N LYS A 116 21.93 -2.85 -7.01
CA LYS A 116 22.68 -1.59 -7.15
C LYS A 116 23.22 -1.06 -5.83
N ARG A 117 22.57 -1.38 -4.71
CA ARG A 117 22.87 -0.86 -3.37
C ARG A 117 22.78 0.66 -3.26
N THR A 118 22.02 1.28 -4.15
CA THR A 118 21.78 2.72 -4.20
C THR A 118 20.43 2.96 -4.86
N PHE A 119 19.84 4.13 -4.59
CA PHE A 119 18.62 4.59 -5.28
C PHE A 119 18.92 5.11 -6.69
N GLU A 120 20.18 5.36 -7.00
CA GLU A 120 20.57 5.92 -8.30
C GLU A 120 20.16 5.00 -9.45
N GLY A 121 19.36 5.55 -10.40
CA GLY A 121 18.91 4.79 -11.55
C GLY A 121 17.80 3.78 -11.30
N VAL A 122 17.25 3.72 -10.07
CA VAL A 122 16.11 2.84 -9.76
C VAL A 122 14.86 3.35 -10.45
N ARG A 123 14.08 2.44 -11.05
CA ARG A 123 12.86 2.77 -11.81
C ARG A 123 11.71 1.87 -11.36
N LEU A 124 10.47 2.38 -11.57
CA LEU A 124 9.25 1.62 -11.26
C LEU A 124 8.96 0.53 -12.31
N ALA A 125 9.48 0.71 -13.51
CA ALA A 125 9.27 -0.23 -14.61
C ALA A 125 10.49 -0.30 -15.53
#